data_38dc32f747119c83f14c55ea598f96de
#
_entry.id   38dc32f747119c83f14c55ea598f96de
#
_cell.length_a   1.000
_cell.length_b   1.000
_cell.length_c   1.000
_cell.angle_alpha   90.00
_cell.angle_beta   90.00
_cell.angle_gamma   90.00
#
_symmetry.space_group_name_H-M   'P 1'
#
loop_
_entity.id
_entity.type
_entity.pdbx_description
1 polymer ?
#
loop_
_entity_poly.entity_id
_entity_poly.type
_entity_poly.pdbx_seq_one_letter_code
_entity_poly.pdbx_strand_id
1 'polypeptide(L)'
;MSEYQLMTEDQRDMVKLVKDFLMKEYLPHVSEYEAKGEYPLEFHKKLGELGLFAMDVPEEYGGLGLDAVTTCLIREAIXXXXXXXXXXSSFAASTFGIKPVLLAGTEEQKKAYGARLAEGQISAMCLTEPQSGSDMGNTKCRAVKDGDEYVLNGTKCFITNGGIADIYTVAASTSPELGSAGISLFIVDRNTPGVSVGKEEDKLGIRTSNTTDVIFQDVRIPATNLIGEENKGFAISQKLLARTRPTGMASALGVAQRALDLAVDYAQQRVTFGKPIASRQAIKFKLADMEIRLQTARAQLFYNAQLIDKGIYDGMLGSVTKTCVSEMVFDVANQALQIFGGYGYSREYPVEKLLRDARIFSLFEGTNEIQRMIIGGTLVPKKRN
;
A
#
# COMPACT_ATOMS: atom_id res chain seq x y z
N MET A 1 13.44 -13.26 17.66
CA MET A 1 12.68 -12.43 16.69
C MET A 1 13.61 -11.37 16.11
N SER A 2 13.70 -11.35 14.80
CA SER A 2 14.56 -10.41 14.09
C SER A 2 13.83 -9.07 13.91
N GLU A 3 14.41 -8.01 14.42
CA GLU A 3 13.89 -6.64 14.27
C GLU A 3 14.99 -5.77 13.65
N TYR A 4 14.58 -4.61 13.14
CA TYR A 4 15.56 -3.64 12.64
C TYR A 4 16.41 -3.14 13.82
N GLN A 5 17.68 -3.52 13.82
CA GLN A 5 18.56 -3.31 14.97
C GLN A 5 18.97 -1.85 15.19
N LEU A 6 18.84 -1.01 14.15
CA LEU A 6 19.30 0.38 14.18
C LEU A 6 18.21 1.38 14.60
N MET A 7 17.11 0.91 15.21
CA MET A 7 16.07 1.80 15.74
C MET A 7 16.63 2.70 16.84
N THR A 8 16.25 3.96 16.80
CA THR A 8 16.47 4.87 17.93
C THR A 8 15.52 4.50 19.09
N GLU A 9 15.74 5.07 20.26
CA GLU A 9 14.87 4.87 21.42
C GLU A 9 13.43 5.34 21.10
N ASP A 10 13.29 6.53 20.53
CA ASP A 10 11.99 7.09 20.16
C ASP A 10 11.26 6.17 19.16
N GLN A 11 11.98 5.63 18.15
CA GLN A 11 11.39 4.70 17.18
C GLN A 11 10.90 3.42 17.87
N ARG A 12 11.66 2.89 18.85
CA ARG A 12 11.24 1.70 19.60
C ARG A 12 9.95 1.98 20.39
N ASP A 13 9.89 3.16 21.03
CA ASP A 13 8.71 3.55 21.81
C ASP A 13 7.48 3.71 20.91
N MET A 14 7.62 4.35 19.74
CA MET A 14 6.54 4.47 18.76
C MET A 14 6.05 3.10 18.29
N VAL A 15 6.99 2.22 17.93
CA VAL A 15 6.66 0.86 17.47
C VAL A 15 5.95 0.09 18.58
N LYS A 16 6.44 0.21 19.83
CA LYS A 16 5.83 -0.45 20.99
C LYS A 16 4.40 0.05 21.20
N LEU A 17 4.20 1.36 21.19
CA LEU A 17 2.88 1.98 21.37
C LEU A 17 1.88 1.41 20.33
N VAL A 18 2.28 1.39 19.08
CA VAL A 18 1.43 0.89 17.98
C VAL A 18 1.12 -0.61 18.18
N LYS A 19 2.14 -1.41 18.53
CA LYS A 19 1.95 -2.85 18.78
C LYS A 19 0.98 -3.09 19.95
N ASP A 20 1.19 -2.40 21.07
CA ASP A 20 0.35 -2.56 22.27
C ASP A 20 -1.11 -2.19 21.94
N PHE A 21 -1.31 -1.10 21.22
CA PHE A 21 -2.64 -0.66 20.80
C PHE A 21 -3.32 -1.74 19.92
N LEU A 22 -2.61 -2.27 18.94
CA LEU A 22 -3.16 -3.29 18.01
C LEU A 22 -3.48 -4.59 18.73
N MET A 23 -2.62 -5.01 19.65
CA MET A 23 -2.83 -6.22 20.45
C MET A 23 -4.09 -6.12 21.31
N LYS A 24 -4.35 -4.93 21.84
CA LYS A 24 -5.50 -4.69 22.73
C LYS A 24 -6.79 -4.46 21.95
N GLU A 25 -6.76 -3.60 20.93
CA GLU A 25 -7.97 -3.05 20.31
C GLU A 25 -8.36 -3.75 18.99
N TYR A 26 -7.42 -4.43 18.30
CA TYR A 26 -7.68 -5.00 16.99
C TYR A 26 -7.60 -6.52 16.97
N LEU A 27 -6.54 -7.10 17.52
CA LEU A 27 -6.27 -8.54 17.40
C LEU A 27 -7.44 -9.42 17.89
N PRO A 28 -8.15 -9.07 18.98
CA PRO A 28 -9.29 -9.89 19.43
C PRO A 28 -10.44 -9.96 18.41
N HIS A 29 -10.55 -8.99 17.51
CA HIS A 29 -11.66 -8.86 16.55
C HIS A 29 -11.29 -9.26 15.11
N VAL A 30 -10.03 -9.66 14.86
CA VAL A 30 -9.55 -9.89 13.48
C VAL A 30 -10.36 -10.94 12.73
N SER A 31 -10.75 -12.04 13.42
CA SER A 31 -11.54 -13.12 12.79
C SER A 31 -12.95 -12.63 12.44
N GLU A 32 -13.54 -11.80 13.28
CA GLU A 32 -14.87 -11.20 13.03
C GLU A 32 -14.82 -10.30 11.79
N TYR A 33 -13.83 -9.40 11.71
CA TYR A 33 -13.67 -8.50 10.57
C TYR A 33 -13.43 -9.30 9.27
N GLU A 34 -12.59 -10.33 9.33
CA GLU A 34 -12.32 -11.19 8.16
C GLU A 34 -13.60 -11.92 7.69
N ALA A 35 -14.39 -12.42 8.66
CA ALA A 35 -15.64 -13.11 8.33
C ALA A 35 -16.66 -12.19 7.66
N LYS A 36 -16.77 -10.95 8.14
CA LYS A 36 -17.65 -9.94 7.55
C LYS A 36 -17.17 -9.45 6.19
N GLY A 37 -15.85 -9.40 5.98
CA GLY A 37 -15.26 -8.89 4.75
C GLY A 37 -15.43 -7.39 4.58
N GLU A 38 -15.70 -6.65 5.67
CA GLU A 38 -15.94 -5.20 5.65
C GLU A 38 -14.78 -4.45 6.32
N TYR A 39 -14.50 -3.26 5.82
CA TYR A 39 -13.49 -2.40 6.40
C TYR A 39 -13.98 -1.85 7.76
N PRO A 40 -13.21 -2.06 8.86
CA PRO A 40 -13.68 -1.66 10.20
C PRO A 40 -13.49 -0.15 10.43
N LEU A 41 -14.44 0.67 9.96
CA LEU A 41 -14.36 2.14 10.05
C LEU A 41 -14.20 2.67 11.48
N GLU A 42 -14.81 2.01 12.47
CA GLU A 42 -14.66 2.43 13.88
C GLU A 42 -13.21 2.24 14.36
N PHE A 43 -12.58 1.14 13.95
CA PHE A 43 -11.16 0.94 14.26
C PHE A 43 -10.28 1.93 13.48
N HIS A 44 -10.64 2.23 12.23
CA HIS A 44 -9.96 3.24 11.42
C HIS A 44 -9.90 4.59 12.16
N LYS A 45 -11.03 5.03 12.74
CA LYS A 45 -11.07 6.28 13.52
C LYS A 45 -10.08 6.27 14.69
N LYS A 46 -10.00 5.14 15.41
CA LYS A 46 -9.05 4.98 16.52
C LYS A 46 -7.59 5.12 16.06
N LEU A 47 -7.26 4.61 14.86
CA LEU A 47 -5.91 4.79 14.28
C LEU A 47 -5.66 6.26 13.94
N GLY A 48 -6.70 6.96 13.49
CA GLY A 48 -6.63 8.40 13.22
C GLY A 48 -6.33 9.21 14.48
N GLU A 49 -6.94 8.83 15.61
CA GLU A 49 -6.72 9.49 16.91
C GLU A 49 -5.26 9.37 17.38
N LEU A 50 -4.53 8.36 16.89
CA LEU A 50 -3.10 8.20 17.14
C LEU A 50 -2.23 9.01 16.14
N GLY A 51 -2.86 9.75 15.23
CA GLY A 51 -2.15 10.53 14.19
C GLY A 51 -1.61 9.68 13.04
N LEU A 52 -1.92 8.39 13.00
CA LEU A 52 -1.28 7.46 12.06
C LEU A 52 -1.69 7.69 10.60
N PHE A 53 -2.80 8.41 10.33
CA PHE A 53 -3.20 8.72 8.94
C PHE A 53 -2.26 9.69 8.26
N ALA A 54 -1.77 10.67 9.02
CA ALA A 54 -0.94 11.73 8.47
C ALA A 54 0.51 11.59 8.94
N MET A 55 0.96 10.36 9.23
CA MET A 55 2.28 10.14 9.83
C MET A 55 3.43 10.66 8.96
N ASP A 56 3.33 10.53 7.63
CA ASP A 56 4.35 10.99 6.69
C ASP A 56 3.96 12.29 5.95
N VAL A 57 2.90 12.97 6.43
CA VAL A 57 2.51 14.31 5.96
C VAL A 57 3.32 15.33 6.77
N PRO A 58 3.90 16.36 6.13
CA PRO A 58 4.64 17.38 6.88
C PRO A 58 3.79 18.07 7.96
N GLU A 59 4.43 18.43 9.07
CA GLU A 59 3.76 19.09 10.21
C GLU A 59 3.03 20.38 9.80
N GLU A 60 3.62 21.14 8.85
CA GLU A 60 3.01 22.38 8.35
C GLU A 60 1.68 22.15 7.64
N TYR A 61 1.38 20.92 7.24
CA TYR A 61 0.11 20.53 6.60
C TYR A 61 -0.74 19.62 7.52
N GLY A 62 -0.41 19.58 8.81
CA GLY A 62 -1.21 18.89 9.82
C GLY A 62 -0.81 17.44 10.12
N GLY A 63 0.31 16.98 9.58
CA GLY A 63 0.79 15.61 9.82
C GLY A 63 1.80 15.51 10.96
N LEU A 64 2.36 14.30 11.12
CA LEU A 64 3.40 14.02 12.11
C LEU A 64 4.81 14.25 11.57
N GLY A 65 4.97 14.40 10.26
CA GLY A 65 6.27 14.67 9.61
C GLY A 65 7.30 13.55 9.79
N LEU A 66 6.86 12.31 10.00
CA LEU A 66 7.79 11.20 10.23
C LEU A 66 8.59 10.89 8.97
N ASP A 67 9.85 10.56 9.18
CA ASP A 67 10.75 10.15 8.09
C ASP A 67 10.36 8.78 7.51
N ALA A 68 10.97 8.42 6.38
CA ALA A 68 10.62 7.18 5.69
C ALA A 68 11.00 5.94 6.51
N VAL A 69 12.12 5.97 7.22
CA VAL A 69 12.55 4.86 8.08
C VAL A 69 11.50 4.63 9.19
N THR A 70 11.11 5.68 9.90
CA THR A 70 10.11 5.59 10.98
C THR A 70 8.76 5.13 10.44
N THR A 71 8.34 5.69 9.30
CA THR A 71 7.10 5.26 8.61
C THR A 71 7.15 3.75 8.29
N CYS A 72 8.28 3.25 7.78
CA CYS A 72 8.44 1.81 7.49
C CYS A 72 8.36 0.96 8.75
N LEU A 73 8.99 1.38 9.84
CA LEU A 73 8.94 0.67 11.12
C LEU A 73 7.51 0.54 11.65
N ILE A 74 6.76 1.63 11.60
CA ILE A 74 5.36 1.65 12.05
C ILE A 74 4.50 0.76 11.13
N ARG A 75 4.68 0.84 9.82
CA ARG A 75 3.91 0.01 8.87
C ARG A 75 4.23 -1.48 9.01
N GLU A 76 5.49 -1.84 9.24
CA GLU A 76 5.88 -3.22 9.55
C GLU A 76 5.20 -3.70 10.83
N ALA A 77 5.18 -2.88 11.86
CA ALA A 77 4.55 -3.21 13.15
C ALA A 77 3.04 -3.41 13.02
N ILE A 78 2.40 -2.53 12.30
CA ILE A 78 0.96 -2.65 12.01
C ILE A 78 0.64 -3.99 11.32
N UNK A 79 1.24 -4.35 10.51
CA UNK A 79 1.03 -5.52 9.74
C UNK A 79 1.51 -6.78 10.46
N UNK A 80 2.42 -6.65 11.36
CA UNK A 80 2.93 -7.78 12.10
C UNK A 80 1.97 -8.25 13.14
N UNK A 81 1.29 -7.31 13.68
CA UNK A 81 0.42 -7.66 14.74
C UNK A 81 -0.97 -8.01 14.29
N UNK A 82 -1.24 -7.38 13.29
CA UNK A 82 -2.61 -7.52 12.94
C UNK A 82 -2.88 -8.60 11.92
N UNK A 83 -2.23 -9.33 11.54
CA UNK A 83 -2.57 -10.25 10.60
C UNK A 83 -3.53 -9.77 9.63
N UNK A 84 -3.45 -8.61 9.68
CA UNK A 84 -4.39 -8.05 8.83
C UNK A 84 -3.74 -7.21 7.76
N UNK A 85 -3.44 -7.73 6.90
CA UNK A 85 -3.02 -7.10 5.72
C UNK A 85 -4.09 -6.24 5.13
N UNK A 86 -5.18 -6.43 5.58
CA UNK A 86 -6.26 -5.68 5.20
C UNK A 86 -6.30 -4.27 5.73
N UNK A 87 -5.98 -4.08 6.74
CA UNK A 87 -5.92 -2.81 7.33
C UNK A 87 -4.78 -2.01 6.86
N UNK A 88 -3.88 -2.55 6.60
CA UNK A 88 -2.73 -1.98 6.05
C UNK A 88 -2.90 -1.53 4.67
N SER A 89 -3.58 -2.18 3.94
CA SER A 89 -3.79 -1.72 2.56
C SER A 89 -4.70 -0.49 2.49
N SER A 90 -5.91 -0.61 3.03
CA SER A 90 -6.83 0.54 3.10
C SER A 90 -6.27 1.69 3.93
N PHE A 91 -5.62 1.36 5.03
CA PHE A 91 -5.00 2.39 5.89
C PHE A 91 -3.91 3.16 5.12
N ALA A 92 -2.99 2.43 4.51
CA ALA A 92 -1.90 3.08 3.72
C ALA A 92 -2.48 3.85 2.52
N ALA A 93 -3.53 3.31 1.89
CA ALA A 93 -4.21 3.97 0.77
C ALA A 93 -4.96 5.22 1.22
N SER A 94 -5.39 5.29 2.50
CA SER A 94 -6.14 6.46 3.02
C SER A 94 -5.37 7.76 2.88
N THR A 95 -4.05 7.70 2.88
CA THR A 95 -3.20 8.87 2.67
C THR A 95 -2.57 8.90 1.27
N PHE A 96 -2.51 7.74 0.60
CA PHE A 96 -1.85 7.63 -0.71
C PHE A 96 -2.51 8.52 -1.76
N GLY A 97 -3.84 8.62 -1.72
CA GLY A 97 -4.59 9.44 -2.68
C GLY A 97 -4.22 10.91 -2.66
N ILE A 98 -3.80 11.45 -1.51
CA ILE A 98 -3.47 12.87 -1.38
C ILE A 98 -1.98 13.16 -1.63
N LYS A 99 -1.15 12.15 -1.73
CA LYS A 99 0.30 12.37 -1.93
C LYS A 99 0.65 13.11 -3.22
N PRO A 100 -0.08 12.98 -4.34
CA PRO A 100 0.17 13.84 -5.49
C PRO A 100 0.00 15.34 -5.18
N VAL A 101 -0.95 15.68 -4.30
CA VAL A 101 -1.15 17.07 -3.85
C VAL A 101 0.09 17.55 -3.08
N LEU A 102 0.58 16.73 -2.13
CA LEU A 102 1.78 17.08 -1.36
C LEU A 102 3.02 17.22 -2.25
N LEU A 103 3.07 16.45 -3.35
CA LEU A 103 4.22 16.46 -4.27
C LEU A 103 4.18 17.63 -5.26
N ALA A 104 2.99 17.98 -5.76
CA ALA A 104 2.87 18.90 -6.92
C ALA A 104 1.74 19.93 -6.79
N GLY A 105 0.97 19.91 -5.72
CA GLY A 105 -0.15 20.84 -5.52
C GLY A 105 0.30 22.24 -5.11
N THR A 106 -0.64 23.18 -5.13
CA THR A 106 -0.44 24.53 -4.61
C THR A 106 -0.38 24.50 -3.07
N GLU A 107 0.14 25.57 -2.47
CA GLU A 107 0.16 25.68 -1.00
C GLU A 107 -1.25 25.62 -0.40
N GLU A 108 -2.24 26.23 -1.08
CA GLU A 108 -3.65 26.16 -0.67
C GLU A 108 -4.16 24.71 -0.67
N GLN A 109 -3.86 23.97 -1.75
CA GLN A 109 -4.24 22.57 -1.85
C GLN A 109 -3.57 21.73 -0.74
N LYS A 110 -2.27 21.90 -0.53
CA LYS A 110 -1.51 21.14 0.49
C LYS A 110 -2.11 21.37 1.89
N LYS A 111 -2.37 22.63 2.25
CA LYS A 111 -2.95 22.99 3.55
C LYS A 111 -4.37 22.43 3.70
N ALA A 112 -5.22 22.62 2.69
CA ALA A 112 -6.62 22.22 2.74
C ALA A 112 -6.74 20.69 2.85
N TYR A 113 -6.00 19.94 2.04
CA TYR A 113 -6.13 18.48 1.98
C TYR A 113 -5.31 17.79 3.08
N GLY A 114 -4.21 18.40 3.53
CA GLY A 114 -3.49 17.93 4.72
C GLY A 114 -4.35 18.00 5.96
N ALA A 115 -5.05 19.12 6.16
CA ALA A 115 -5.99 19.28 7.29
C ALA A 115 -7.10 18.23 7.26
N ARG A 116 -7.67 17.96 6.09
CA ARG A 116 -8.74 16.95 5.93
C ARG A 116 -8.25 15.54 6.30
N LEU A 117 -7.02 15.17 5.92
CA LEU A 117 -6.42 13.90 6.35
C LEU A 117 -6.20 13.87 7.88
N ALA A 118 -5.72 14.97 8.45
CA ALA A 118 -5.51 15.07 9.89
C ALA A 118 -6.82 14.91 10.67
N GLU A 119 -7.94 15.32 10.08
CA GLU A 119 -9.30 15.13 10.62
C GLU A 119 -9.83 13.71 10.44
N GLY A 120 -9.05 12.81 9.80
CA GLY A 120 -9.41 11.42 9.60
C GLY A 120 -10.16 11.11 8.32
N GLN A 121 -10.22 12.07 7.37
CA GLN A 121 -10.85 11.78 6.07
C GLN A 121 -9.99 10.81 5.26
N ILE A 122 -10.66 10.00 4.45
CA ILE A 122 -10.02 8.95 3.67
C ILE A 122 -9.85 9.44 2.23
N SER A 123 -8.66 9.25 1.66
CA SER A 123 -8.45 9.51 0.23
C SER A 123 -8.27 8.21 -0.55
N ALA A 124 -8.45 8.29 -1.86
CA ALA A 124 -8.20 7.19 -2.78
C ALA A 124 -7.54 7.69 -4.07
N MET A 125 -6.65 6.86 -4.63
CA MET A 125 -5.95 7.17 -5.88
C MET A 125 -6.60 6.42 -7.03
N CYS A 126 -7.20 7.14 -7.98
CA CYS A 126 -7.99 6.61 -9.09
C CYS A 126 -7.16 6.63 -10.39
N LEU A 127 -6.32 5.60 -10.59
CA LEU A 127 -5.48 5.46 -11.79
C LEU A 127 -6.03 4.42 -12.75
N THR A 128 -6.22 3.19 -12.27
CA THR A 128 -6.51 1.98 -13.05
C THR A 128 -7.90 2.04 -13.71
N GLU A 129 -8.00 1.57 -14.95
CA GLU A 129 -9.25 1.47 -15.70
C GLU A 129 -9.40 0.04 -16.25
N PRO A 130 -10.61 -0.37 -16.68
CA PRO A 130 -10.81 -1.74 -17.19
C PRO A 130 -9.83 -2.16 -18.30
N GLN A 131 -9.39 -1.22 -19.13
CA GLN A 131 -8.44 -1.51 -20.23
C GLN A 131 -7.00 -1.04 -19.90
N SER A 132 -6.75 -0.43 -18.73
CA SER A 132 -5.50 0.26 -18.45
C SER A 132 -5.04 -0.03 -17.01
N GLY A 133 -4.31 -1.12 -16.83
CA GLY A 133 -3.62 -1.48 -15.58
C GLY A 133 -2.13 -1.18 -15.71
N SER A 134 -1.35 -2.17 -16.17
CA SER A 134 0.09 -1.97 -16.42
C SER A 134 0.35 -0.92 -17.52
N ASP A 135 -0.57 -0.80 -18.47
CA ASP A 135 -0.53 0.23 -19.51
C ASP A 135 -1.20 1.52 -19.01
N MET A 136 -0.65 2.09 -17.92
CA MET A 136 -1.21 3.27 -17.24
C MET A 136 -1.34 4.48 -18.19
N GLY A 137 -0.54 4.53 -19.25
CA GLY A 137 -0.61 5.58 -20.25
C GLY A 137 -1.84 5.54 -21.14
N ASN A 138 -2.60 4.43 -21.13
CA ASN A 138 -3.79 4.22 -21.98
C ASN A 138 -5.07 4.63 -21.23
N THR A 139 -5.00 5.73 -20.48
CA THR A 139 -6.15 6.28 -19.74
C THR A 139 -7.21 6.80 -20.70
N LYS A 140 -8.46 6.31 -20.55
CA LYS A 140 -9.62 6.74 -21.36
C LYS A 140 -10.55 7.69 -20.60
N CYS A 141 -10.46 7.73 -19.27
CA CYS A 141 -11.17 8.75 -18.49
C CYS A 141 -10.77 10.12 -19.00
N ARG A 142 -11.75 10.94 -19.35
CA ARG A 142 -11.53 12.25 -19.99
C ARG A 142 -11.78 13.37 -19.01
N ALA A 143 -10.99 14.44 -19.12
CA ALA A 143 -11.27 15.71 -18.47
C ALA A 143 -11.24 16.79 -19.57
N VAL A 144 -12.43 17.35 -19.85
CA VAL A 144 -12.59 18.37 -20.88
C VAL A 144 -12.77 19.73 -20.21
N LYS A 145 -11.93 20.69 -20.57
CA LYS A 145 -12.01 22.04 -20.02
C LYS A 145 -13.24 22.78 -20.56
N ASP A 146 -14.01 23.38 -19.67
CA ASP A 146 -15.24 24.14 -19.99
C ASP A 146 -15.24 25.41 -19.13
N GLY A 147 -14.70 26.49 -19.66
CA GLY A 147 -14.54 27.74 -18.92
C GLY A 147 -13.55 27.60 -17.78
N ASP A 148 -14.01 27.85 -16.57
CA ASP A 148 -13.23 27.74 -15.33
C ASP A 148 -13.42 26.40 -14.62
N GLU A 149 -13.96 25.39 -15.34
CA GLU A 149 -14.18 24.05 -14.84
C GLU A 149 -13.55 23.00 -15.76
N TYR A 150 -13.44 21.77 -15.25
CA TYR A 150 -13.24 20.54 -16.04
C TYR A 150 -14.45 19.62 -15.85
N VAL A 151 -14.82 18.95 -16.93
CA VAL A 151 -15.89 17.95 -16.93
C VAL A 151 -15.25 16.58 -17.09
N LEU A 152 -15.39 15.72 -16.06
CA LEU A 152 -14.79 14.39 -16.04
C LEU A 152 -15.80 13.31 -16.41
N ASN A 153 -15.38 12.39 -17.29
CA ASN A 153 -16.16 11.22 -17.70
C ASN A 153 -15.27 9.99 -17.80
N GLY A 154 -15.67 8.89 -17.15
CA GLY A 154 -14.93 7.64 -17.22
C GLY A 154 -15.19 6.73 -16.02
N THR A 155 -14.59 5.54 -16.05
CA THR A 155 -14.70 4.56 -14.97
C THR A 155 -13.30 4.12 -14.54
N LYS A 156 -13.05 4.19 -13.25
CA LYS A 156 -11.83 3.68 -12.62
C LYS A 156 -12.17 2.39 -11.88
N CYS A 157 -11.30 1.38 -11.94
CA CYS A 157 -11.57 0.07 -11.34
C CYS A 157 -10.45 -0.34 -10.37
N PHE A 158 -10.80 -1.27 -9.49
CA PHE A 158 -9.89 -1.78 -8.45
C PHE A 158 -9.36 -0.67 -7.54
N ILE A 159 -10.22 0.34 -7.24
CA ILE A 159 -9.79 1.49 -6.44
C ILE A 159 -9.88 1.13 -4.95
N THR A 160 -8.73 1.03 -4.30
CA THR A 160 -8.66 0.84 -2.85
C THR A 160 -9.29 2.05 -2.17
N ASN A 161 -10.20 1.79 -1.24
CA ASN A 161 -11.03 2.79 -0.57
C ASN A 161 -12.05 3.48 -1.49
N GLY A 162 -12.23 3.01 -2.73
CA GLY A 162 -13.14 3.67 -3.67
C GLY A 162 -14.55 3.87 -3.13
N GLY A 163 -15.04 2.93 -2.33
CA GLY A 163 -16.36 2.98 -1.74
C GLY A 163 -16.48 3.76 -0.42
N ILE A 164 -15.36 4.12 0.20
CA ILE A 164 -15.34 4.76 1.52
C ILE A 164 -14.56 6.09 1.56
N ALA A 165 -13.83 6.42 0.49
CA ALA A 165 -13.04 7.66 0.44
C ALA A 165 -13.92 8.89 0.40
N ASP A 166 -13.46 9.95 1.03
CA ASP A 166 -14.05 11.30 0.98
C ASP A 166 -13.48 12.10 -0.19
N ILE A 167 -12.25 11.78 -0.60
CA ILE A 167 -11.47 12.53 -1.59
C ILE A 167 -10.85 11.55 -2.58
N TYR A 168 -10.99 11.81 -3.87
CA TYR A 168 -10.34 11.05 -4.93
C TYR A 168 -9.30 11.92 -5.64
N THR A 169 -8.11 11.37 -5.87
CA THR A 169 -7.18 11.91 -6.86
C THR A 169 -7.36 11.08 -8.14
N VAL A 170 -7.79 11.73 -9.20
CA VAL A 170 -8.24 11.08 -10.45
C VAL A 170 -7.28 11.41 -11.59
N ALA A 171 -6.73 10.38 -12.23
CA ALA A 171 -5.99 10.55 -13.48
C ALA A 171 -6.98 10.59 -14.64
N ALA A 172 -6.93 11.63 -15.45
CA ALA A 172 -7.79 11.77 -16.62
C ALA A 172 -7.01 12.37 -17.80
N SER A 173 -7.38 11.97 -19.00
CA SER A 173 -6.75 12.48 -20.22
C SER A 173 -7.34 13.86 -20.56
N THR A 174 -6.49 14.86 -20.56
CA THR A 174 -6.80 16.23 -21.01
C THR A 174 -6.41 16.44 -22.47
N SER A 175 -5.43 15.68 -22.97
CA SER A 175 -4.94 15.76 -24.34
C SER A 175 -4.70 14.34 -24.90
N PRO A 176 -5.76 13.64 -25.36
CA PRO A 176 -5.64 12.23 -25.77
C PRO A 176 -4.62 11.99 -26.90
N GLU A 177 -4.43 12.98 -27.77
CA GLU A 177 -3.48 12.89 -28.87
C GLU A 177 -2.03 12.76 -28.39
N LEU A 178 -1.75 13.13 -27.13
CA LEU A 178 -0.43 13.02 -26.51
C LEU A 178 -0.21 11.69 -25.77
N GLY A 179 -1.23 10.80 -25.72
CA GLY A 179 -1.13 9.53 -24.99
C GLY A 179 -0.83 9.76 -23.50
N SER A 180 0.17 9.07 -22.96
CA SER A 180 0.55 9.22 -21.54
C SER A 180 0.99 10.64 -21.18
N ALA A 181 1.54 11.40 -22.14
CA ALA A 181 1.94 12.78 -21.90
C ALA A 181 0.75 13.76 -21.83
N GLY A 182 -0.47 13.29 -22.14
CA GLY A 182 -1.69 14.08 -22.06
C GLY A 182 -2.54 13.81 -20.83
N ILE A 183 -2.01 13.14 -19.81
CA ILE A 183 -2.72 12.81 -18.57
C ILE A 183 -2.48 13.91 -17.54
N SER A 184 -3.57 14.32 -16.89
CA SER A 184 -3.58 15.27 -15.76
C SER A 184 -4.14 14.59 -14.50
N LEU A 185 -3.88 15.16 -13.33
CA LEU A 185 -4.42 14.68 -12.06
C LEU A 185 -5.36 15.73 -11.48
N PHE A 186 -6.48 15.27 -10.95
CA PHE A 186 -7.52 16.13 -10.40
C PHE A 186 -7.96 15.67 -9.02
N ILE A 187 -8.30 16.60 -8.15
CA ILE A 187 -8.94 16.34 -6.87
C ILE A 187 -10.45 16.37 -7.11
N VAL A 188 -11.15 15.31 -6.68
CA VAL A 188 -12.60 15.21 -6.78
C VAL A 188 -13.16 14.79 -5.42
N ASP A 189 -14.06 15.58 -4.86
CA ASP A 189 -14.77 15.18 -3.64
C ASP A 189 -15.84 14.13 -3.95
N ARG A 190 -15.99 13.15 -3.04
CA ARG A 190 -16.94 12.05 -3.18
C ARG A 190 -18.37 12.53 -3.51
N ASN A 191 -18.78 13.63 -2.88
CA ASN A 191 -20.15 14.13 -2.99
C ASN A 191 -20.38 15.03 -4.21
N THR A 192 -19.39 15.15 -5.10
CA THR A 192 -19.56 15.94 -6.35
C THR A 192 -20.62 15.25 -7.21
N PRO A 193 -21.63 16.00 -7.70
CA PRO A 193 -22.65 15.41 -8.59
C PRO A 193 -22.01 14.68 -9.77
N GLY A 194 -22.53 13.48 -10.06
CA GLY A 194 -22.03 12.63 -11.13
C GLY A 194 -21.00 11.59 -10.69
N VAL A 195 -20.52 11.67 -9.42
CA VAL A 195 -19.64 10.64 -8.85
C VAL A 195 -20.51 9.52 -8.28
N SER A 196 -20.19 8.28 -8.64
CA SER A 196 -20.81 7.09 -8.05
C SER A 196 -19.79 5.98 -7.89
N VAL A 197 -20.13 4.97 -7.10
CA VAL A 197 -19.23 3.82 -6.84
C VAL A 197 -19.90 2.53 -7.24
N GLY A 198 -19.11 1.59 -7.71
CA GLY A 198 -19.58 0.26 -8.09
C GLY A 198 -19.65 -0.70 -6.90
N LYS A 199 -19.91 -1.96 -7.22
CA LYS A 199 -19.96 -3.03 -6.24
C LYS A 199 -18.55 -3.26 -5.65
N GLU A 200 -18.50 -3.61 -4.38
CA GLU A 200 -17.24 -4.00 -3.73
C GLU A 200 -16.73 -5.34 -4.29
N GLU A 201 -15.45 -5.40 -4.58
CA GLU A 201 -14.79 -6.57 -5.14
C GLU A 201 -14.65 -7.70 -4.11
N ASP A 202 -15.06 -8.90 -4.49
CA ASP A 202 -14.85 -10.13 -3.68
C ASP A 202 -13.48 -10.70 -4.04
N LYS A 203 -12.49 -10.45 -3.17
CA LYS A 203 -11.08 -10.68 -3.46
C LYS A 203 -10.54 -11.96 -2.83
N LEU A 204 -9.46 -12.49 -3.37
CA LEU A 204 -8.71 -13.62 -2.82
C LEU A 204 -8.22 -13.32 -1.38
N GLY A 205 -7.56 -12.18 -1.22
CA GLY A 205 -6.97 -11.74 0.06
C GLY A 205 -7.23 -10.26 0.30
N ILE A 206 -6.70 -9.73 1.38
CA ILE A 206 -6.96 -8.37 1.87
C ILE A 206 -8.48 -8.05 1.84
N ARG A 207 -9.29 -9.02 2.26
CA ARG A 207 -10.73 -9.00 2.07
C ARG A 207 -11.44 -7.86 2.80
N THR A 208 -10.88 -7.41 3.93
CA THR A 208 -11.42 -6.26 4.68
C THR A 208 -11.00 -4.90 4.08
N SER A 209 -10.20 -4.89 3.00
CA SER A 209 -9.82 -3.65 2.32
C SER A 209 -10.89 -3.31 1.28
N ASN A 210 -11.63 -2.23 1.49
CA ASN A 210 -12.65 -1.78 0.54
C ASN A 210 -11.99 -1.53 -0.83
N THR A 211 -12.55 -2.11 -1.89
CA THR A 211 -12.04 -1.98 -3.27
C THR A 211 -13.25 -1.96 -4.19
N THR A 212 -13.43 -0.87 -4.95
CA THR A 212 -14.60 -0.73 -5.85
C THR A 212 -14.19 -0.04 -7.15
N ASP A 213 -15.10 -0.04 -8.09
CA ASP A 213 -15.06 0.93 -9.20
C ASP A 213 -15.47 2.31 -8.68
N VAL A 214 -14.93 3.37 -9.31
CA VAL A 214 -15.39 4.76 -9.13
C VAL A 214 -15.73 5.30 -10.51
N ILE A 215 -16.94 5.81 -10.64
CA ILE A 215 -17.55 6.19 -11.92
C ILE A 215 -17.79 7.69 -11.92
N PHE A 216 -17.40 8.34 -13.00
CA PHE A 216 -17.54 9.78 -13.22
C PHE A 216 -18.42 9.99 -14.45
N GLN A 217 -19.59 10.65 -14.27
CA GLN A 217 -20.54 10.96 -15.34
C GLN A 217 -20.84 12.46 -15.30
N ASP A 218 -20.26 13.19 -16.23
CA ASP A 218 -20.37 14.64 -16.34
C ASP A 218 -20.05 15.35 -15.01
N VAL A 219 -18.98 14.87 -14.35
CA VAL A 219 -18.54 15.42 -13.05
C VAL A 219 -17.85 16.75 -13.30
N ARG A 220 -18.45 17.84 -12.80
CA ARG A 220 -17.91 19.20 -12.95
C ARG A 220 -17.10 19.56 -11.71
N ILE A 221 -15.86 19.97 -11.93
CA ILE A 221 -14.94 20.42 -10.85
C ILE A 221 -14.27 21.73 -11.26
N PRO A 222 -14.00 22.61 -10.30
CA PRO A 222 -13.26 23.85 -10.61
C PRO A 222 -11.89 23.56 -11.22
N ALA A 223 -11.44 24.38 -12.11
CA ALA A 223 -10.09 24.26 -12.70
C ALA A 223 -8.98 24.30 -11.64
N THR A 224 -9.25 24.90 -10.49
CA THR A 224 -8.33 24.94 -9.34
C THR A 224 -8.15 23.56 -8.67
N ASN A 225 -8.95 22.56 -9.04
CA ASN A 225 -8.77 21.18 -8.57
C ASN A 225 -7.70 20.40 -9.35
N LEU A 226 -7.14 20.98 -10.40
CA LEU A 226 -5.98 20.41 -11.12
C LEU A 226 -4.77 20.35 -10.17
N ILE A 227 -4.10 19.22 -10.11
CA ILE A 227 -2.89 19.02 -9.28
C ILE A 227 -1.66 19.26 -10.17
N GLY A 228 -0.90 20.29 -9.86
CA GLY A 228 0.26 20.68 -10.65
C GLY A 228 -0.16 21.32 -11.97
N GLU A 229 0.52 20.96 -13.06
CA GLU A 229 0.26 21.49 -14.40
C GLU A 229 -0.53 20.49 -15.23
N GLU A 230 -1.34 21.03 -16.15
CA GLU A 230 -2.05 20.21 -17.14
C GLU A 230 -1.05 19.36 -17.95
N ASN A 231 -1.39 18.11 -18.21
CA ASN A 231 -0.57 17.16 -18.97
C ASN A 231 0.70 16.72 -18.23
N LYS A 232 0.80 16.93 -16.90
CA LYS A 232 1.94 16.46 -16.08
C LYS A 232 1.55 15.31 -15.13
N GLY A 233 0.31 14.86 -15.17
CA GLY A 233 -0.20 13.85 -14.24
C GLY A 233 0.56 12.53 -14.28
N PHE A 234 0.94 12.05 -15.46
CA PHE A 234 1.71 10.82 -15.60
C PHE A 234 3.09 10.97 -14.94
N ALA A 235 3.78 12.08 -15.20
CA ALA A 235 5.10 12.33 -14.59
C ALA A 235 5.02 12.45 -13.08
N ILE A 236 3.97 13.13 -12.55
CA ILE A 236 3.72 13.24 -11.10
C ILE A 236 3.52 11.84 -10.51
N SER A 237 2.70 10.99 -11.16
CA SER A 237 2.44 9.62 -10.71
C SER A 237 3.72 8.78 -10.67
N GLN A 238 4.57 8.89 -11.68
CA GLN A 238 5.85 8.17 -11.72
C GLN A 238 6.79 8.62 -10.59
N LYS A 239 6.89 9.93 -10.35
CA LYS A 239 7.70 10.49 -9.24
C LYS A 239 7.17 10.00 -7.89
N LEU A 240 5.85 9.98 -7.74
CA LEU A 240 5.20 9.51 -6.52
C LEU A 240 5.58 8.05 -6.25
N LEU A 241 5.39 7.18 -7.24
CA LEU A 241 5.68 5.75 -7.08
C LEU A 241 7.15 5.49 -6.73
N ALA A 242 8.08 6.26 -7.30
CA ALA A 242 9.50 6.14 -6.97
C ALA A 242 9.77 6.42 -5.47
N ARG A 243 9.00 7.34 -4.90
CA ARG A 243 9.13 7.75 -3.48
C ARG A 243 8.41 6.82 -2.51
N THR A 244 7.27 6.26 -2.93
CA THR A 244 6.37 5.55 -2.02
C THR A 244 6.54 4.02 -2.03
N ARG A 245 7.19 3.44 -3.04
CA ARG A 245 7.35 1.98 -3.12
C ARG A 245 7.97 1.36 -1.86
N PRO A 246 9.09 1.90 -1.30
CA PRO A 246 9.64 1.30 -0.08
C PRO A 246 8.66 1.35 1.10
N THR A 247 8.09 2.54 1.37
CA THR A 247 7.16 2.68 2.49
C THR A 247 5.90 1.82 2.28
N GLY A 248 5.45 1.69 1.02
CA GLY A 248 4.31 0.83 0.67
C GLY A 248 4.60 -0.65 0.92
N MET A 249 5.85 -1.08 0.69
CA MET A 249 6.24 -2.48 0.86
C MET A 249 6.55 -2.85 2.32
N ALA A 250 6.69 -1.89 3.24
CA ALA A 250 7.05 -2.18 4.62
C ALA A 250 6.01 -3.09 5.31
N SER A 251 4.75 -2.97 4.94
CA SER A 251 3.68 -3.84 5.44
C SER A 251 3.93 -5.32 5.14
N ALA A 252 4.57 -5.63 3.99
CA ALA A 252 4.89 -7.01 3.61
C ALA A 252 5.92 -7.64 4.56
N LEU A 253 6.85 -6.84 5.10
CA LEU A 253 7.81 -7.33 6.11
C LEU A 253 7.06 -7.82 7.35
N GLY A 254 6.04 -7.07 7.80
CA GLY A 254 5.22 -7.46 8.95
C GLY A 254 4.45 -8.75 8.71
N VAL A 255 3.86 -8.90 7.50
CA VAL A 255 3.16 -10.14 7.11
C VAL A 255 4.13 -11.34 7.13
N ALA A 256 5.32 -11.18 6.54
CA ALA A 256 6.34 -12.24 6.50
C ALA A 256 6.83 -12.59 7.90
N GLN A 257 7.10 -11.58 8.75
CA GLN A 257 7.53 -11.81 10.12
C GLN A 257 6.45 -12.61 10.88
N ARG A 258 5.18 -12.23 10.75
CA ARG A 258 4.08 -12.94 11.40
C ARG A 258 4.00 -14.39 10.92
N ALA A 259 4.14 -14.63 9.62
CA ALA A 259 4.10 -15.98 9.04
C ALA A 259 5.24 -16.83 9.60
N LEU A 260 6.44 -16.27 9.70
CA LEU A 260 7.61 -16.96 10.25
C LEU A 260 7.41 -17.26 11.75
N ASP A 261 6.96 -16.28 12.54
CA ASP A 261 6.74 -16.48 13.99
C ASP A 261 5.73 -17.61 14.23
N LEU A 262 4.61 -17.62 13.51
CA LEU A 262 3.60 -18.68 13.60
C LEU A 262 4.19 -20.05 13.21
N ALA A 263 5.01 -20.09 12.15
CA ALA A 263 5.62 -21.34 11.70
C ALA A 263 6.61 -21.89 12.74
N VAL A 264 7.40 -21.01 13.38
CA VAL A 264 8.34 -21.38 14.45
C VAL A 264 7.57 -21.96 15.64
N ASP A 265 6.55 -21.24 16.11
CA ASP A 265 5.75 -21.67 17.26
C ASP A 265 5.07 -23.03 16.98
N TYR A 266 4.45 -23.16 15.82
CA TYR A 266 3.79 -24.41 15.43
C TYR A 266 4.79 -25.57 15.34
N ALA A 267 5.96 -25.33 14.73
CA ALA A 267 6.98 -26.38 14.57
C ALA A 267 7.49 -26.89 15.92
N GLN A 268 7.53 -26.05 16.94
CA GLN A 268 7.94 -26.43 18.30
C GLN A 268 6.88 -27.27 19.01
N GLN A 269 5.59 -27.01 18.73
CA GLN A 269 4.46 -27.64 19.40
C GLN A 269 3.98 -28.90 18.71
N ARG A 270 4.00 -28.93 17.37
CA ARG A 270 3.45 -30.06 16.59
C ARG A 270 4.35 -31.28 16.68
N VAL A 271 3.81 -32.39 17.23
CA VAL A 271 4.52 -33.65 17.38
C VAL A 271 4.09 -34.63 16.26
N THR A 272 5.08 -35.20 15.58
CA THR A 272 4.91 -36.32 14.63
C THR A 272 6.05 -37.32 14.83
N PHE A 273 5.77 -38.58 14.70
CA PHE A 273 6.75 -39.67 14.93
C PHE A 273 7.47 -39.48 16.27
N GLY A 274 6.70 -39.11 17.32
CA GLY A 274 7.18 -39.00 18.69
C GLY A 274 8.04 -37.80 19.06
N LYS A 275 8.21 -36.81 18.14
CA LYS A 275 9.06 -35.63 18.40
C LYS A 275 8.45 -34.40 17.75
N PRO A 276 8.70 -33.20 18.31
CA PRO A 276 8.32 -31.94 17.63
C PRO A 276 8.91 -31.89 16.22
N ILE A 277 8.13 -31.37 15.25
CA ILE A 277 8.61 -31.30 13.86
C ILE A 277 9.83 -30.35 13.74
N ALA A 278 10.01 -29.41 14.66
CA ALA A 278 11.19 -28.55 14.75
C ALA A 278 12.49 -29.36 14.90
N SER A 279 12.43 -30.61 15.36
CA SER A 279 13.63 -31.47 15.47
C SER A 279 14.14 -31.95 14.11
N ARG A 280 13.32 -31.86 13.05
CA ARG A 280 13.65 -32.34 11.71
C ARG A 280 14.50 -31.32 10.96
N GLN A 281 15.59 -31.78 10.34
CA GLN A 281 16.51 -30.93 9.58
C GLN A 281 15.78 -30.17 8.48
N ALA A 282 14.90 -30.84 7.74
CA ALA A 282 14.15 -30.22 6.64
C ALA A 282 13.30 -29.02 7.12
N ILE A 283 12.70 -29.13 8.33
CA ILE A 283 11.91 -28.03 8.92
C ILE A 283 12.83 -26.88 9.35
N LYS A 284 13.96 -27.23 9.99
CA LYS A 284 14.95 -26.20 10.38
C LYS A 284 15.46 -25.43 9.19
N PHE A 285 15.73 -26.11 8.06
CA PHE A 285 16.20 -25.47 6.84
C PHE A 285 15.14 -24.55 6.24
N LYS A 286 13.87 -24.98 6.22
CA LYS A 286 12.78 -24.10 5.77
C LYS A 286 12.70 -22.81 6.61
N LEU A 287 12.74 -22.96 7.94
CA LEU A 287 12.70 -21.80 8.85
C LEU A 287 13.93 -20.87 8.63
N ALA A 288 15.11 -21.46 8.44
CA ALA A 288 16.33 -20.70 8.16
C ALA A 288 16.21 -19.94 6.82
N ASP A 289 15.72 -20.60 5.78
CA ASP A 289 15.53 -19.96 4.47
C ASP A 289 14.53 -18.82 4.53
N MET A 290 13.43 -18.99 5.29
CA MET A 290 12.44 -17.94 5.52
C MET A 290 13.09 -16.72 6.19
N GLU A 291 13.88 -16.95 7.25
CA GLU A 291 14.58 -15.87 7.97
C GLU A 291 15.59 -15.17 7.06
N ILE A 292 16.40 -15.94 6.30
CA ILE A 292 17.40 -15.38 5.37
C ILE A 292 16.72 -14.43 4.37
N ARG A 293 15.62 -14.87 3.76
CA ARG A 293 14.88 -14.07 2.79
C ARG A 293 14.30 -12.80 3.43
N LEU A 294 13.71 -12.95 4.63
CA LEU A 294 13.10 -11.82 5.33
C LEU A 294 14.16 -10.77 5.72
N GLN A 295 15.29 -11.21 6.26
CA GLN A 295 16.38 -10.29 6.66
C GLN A 295 16.98 -9.57 5.44
N THR A 296 17.18 -10.29 4.34
CA THR A 296 17.70 -9.70 3.10
C THR A 296 16.74 -8.63 2.56
N ALA A 297 15.45 -8.96 2.52
CA ALA A 297 14.41 -8.01 2.04
C ALA A 297 14.28 -6.80 2.96
N ARG A 298 14.35 -7.04 4.29
CA ARG A 298 14.31 -5.96 5.30
C ARG A 298 15.49 -5.01 5.10
N ALA A 299 16.70 -5.54 4.97
CA ALA A 299 17.90 -4.73 4.75
C ALA A 299 17.78 -3.88 3.48
N GLN A 300 17.29 -4.49 2.39
CA GLN A 300 17.08 -3.78 1.11
C GLN A 300 16.06 -2.64 1.27
N LEU A 301 14.95 -2.89 1.96
CA LEU A 301 13.90 -1.90 2.15
C LEU A 301 14.41 -0.73 3.00
N PHE A 302 15.04 -1.01 4.13
CA PHE A 302 15.53 0.06 5.02
C PHE A 302 16.69 0.84 4.40
N TYR A 303 17.55 0.20 3.61
CA TYR A 303 18.55 0.92 2.83
C TYR A 303 17.89 1.96 1.91
N ASN A 304 16.84 1.54 1.19
CA ASN A 304 16.12 2.47 0.30
C ASN A 304 15.41 3.58 1.09
N ALA A 305 14.79 3.24 2.23
CA ALA A 305 14.13 4.24 3.09
C ALA A 305 15.13 5.30 3.60
N GLN A 306 16.33 4.87 4.00
CA GLN A 306 17.40 5.79 4.43
C GLN A 306 17.83 6.74 3.30
N LEU A 307 17.86 6.28 2.05
CA LEU A 307 18.18 7.15 0.92
C LEU A 307 17.08 8.20 0.71
N ILE A 308 15.81 7.79 0.84
CA ILE A 308 14.66 8.71 0.75
C ILE A 308 14.78 9.81 1.81
N ASP A 309 15.16 9.46 3.04
CA ASP A 309 15.34 10.43 4.13
C ASP A 309 16.50 11.41 3.85
N LYS A 310 17.43 11.02 2.99
CA LYS A 310 18.52 11.91 2.51
C LYS A 310 18.12 12.67 1.24
N GLY A 311 16.87 12.56 0.79
CA GLY A 311 16.40 13.22 -0.43
C GLY A 311 16.82 12.54 -1.73
N ILE A 312 17.31 11.30 -1.65
CA ILE A 312 17.77 10.53 -2.82
C ILE A 312 16.64 9.59 -3.25
N TYR A 313 16.09 9.84 -4.43
CA TYR A 313 14.96 9.10 -4.99
C TYR A 313 15.41 8.33 -6.24
N ASP A 314 15.63 7.04 -6.10
CA ASP A 314 16.10 6.17 -7.19
C ASP A 314 14.96 5.21 -7.60
N GLY A 315 14.38 5.45 -8.78
CA GLY A 315 13.26 4.65 -9.31
C GLY A 315 13.64 3.20 -9.59
N MET A 316 14.88 2.94 -10.01
CA MET A 316 15.36 1.57 -10.21
C MET A 316 15.46 0.85 -8.86
N LEU A 317 16.07 1.50 -7.87
CA LEU A 317 16.19 0.92 -6.53
C LEU A 317 14.82 0.68 -5.90
N GLY A 318 13.87 1.61 -6.10
CA GLY A 318 12.47 1.42 -5.68
C GLY A 318 11.85 0.18 -6.29
N SER A 319 12.13 -0.07 -7.58
CA SER A 319 11.64 -1.27 -8.29
C SER A 319 12.32 -2.55 -7.79
N VAL A 320 13.62 -2.49 -7.49
CA VAL A 320 14.38 -3.60 -6.87
C VAL A 320 13.75 -3.94 -5.51
N THR A 321 13.53 -2.93 -4.66
CA THR A 321 12.93 -3.10 -3.33
C THR A 321 11.55 -3.74 -3.44
N LYS A 322 10.69 -3.19 -4.31
CA LYS A 322 9.32 -3.70 -4.49
C LYS A 322 9.33 -5.18 -4.91
N THR A 323 10.16 -5.53 -5.89
CA THR A 323 10.25 -6.90 -6.39
C THR A 323 10.76 -7.85 -5.30
N CYS A 324 11.88 -7.49 -4.69
CA CYS A 324 12.52 -8.30 -3.64
C CYS A 324 11.53 -8.59 -2.49
N VAL A 325 10.90 -7.54 -1.96
CA VAL A 325 10.03 -7.66 -0.78
C VAL A 325 8.75 -8.42 -1.14
N SER A 326 8.14 -8.13 -2.30
CA SER A 326 6.88 -8.78 -2.69
C SER A 326 7.03 -10.28 -2.99
N GLU A 327 8.17 -10.70 -3.55
CA GLU A 327 8.44 -12.11 -3.79
C GLU A 327 8.77 -12.83 -2.48
N MET A 328 9.55 -12.18 -1.62
CA MET A 328 9.89 -12.70 -0.29
C MET A 328 8.63 -12.98 0.54
N VAL A 329 7.70 -12.03 0.65
CA VAL A 329 6.52 -12.20 1.52
C VAL A 329 5.65 -13.37 1.06
N PHE A 330 5.48 -13.52 -0.25
CA PHE A 330 4.69 -14.64 -0.78
C PHE A 330 5.37 -15.97 -0.49
N ASP A 331 6.70 -16.06 -0.70
CA ASP A 331 7.43 -17.29 -0.43
C ASP A 331 7.41 -17.66 1.05
N VAL A 332 7.67 -16.68 1.94
CA VAL A 332 7.65 -16.92 3.40
C VAL A 332 6.26 -17.38 3.86
N ALA A 333 5.19 -16.74 3.40
CA ALA A 333 3.82 -17.14 3.74
C ALA A 333 3.50 -18.56 3.22
N ASN A 334 3.96 -18.88 2.00
CA ASN A 334 3.78 -20.20 1.41
C ASN A 334 4.52 -21.29 2.22
N GLN A 335 5.76 -21.02 2.63
CA GLN A 335 6.53 -21.96 3.43
C GLN A 335 5.91 -22.13 4.83
N ALA A 336 5.38 -21.07 5.42
CA ALA A 336 4.68 -21.16 6.70
C ALA A 336 3.47 -22.09 6.58
N LEU A 337 2.64 -21.91 5.56
CA LEU A 337 1.48 -22.79 5.31
C LEU A 337 1.94 -24.25 5.14
N GLN A 338 3.03 -24.48 4.40
CA GLN A 338 3.56 -25.83 4.18
C GLN A 338 4.00 -26.48 5.51
N ILE A 339 4.60 -25.71 6.44
CA ILE A 339 5.01 -26.23 7.76
C ILE A 339 3.79 -26.65 8.59
N PHE A 340 2.67 -25.90 8.48
CA PHE A 340 1.42 -26.26 9.14
C PHE A 340 0.77 -27.53 8.54
N GLY A 341 1.10 -27.86 7.28
CA GLY A 341 0.51 -29.01 6.59
C GLY A 341 -0.97 -28.81 6.35
N GLY A 342 -1.76 -29.89 6.51
CA GLY A 342 -3.22 -29.82 6.29
C GLY A 342 -3.93 -28.79 7.16
N TYR A 343 -3.46 -28.60 8.39
CA TYR A 343 -4.03 -27.57 9.28
C TYR A 343 -3.82 -26.16 8.71
N GLY A 344 -2.72 -25.92 8.00
CA GLY A 344 -2.46 -24.62 7.38
C GLY A 344 -3.43 -24.28 6.25
N TYR A 345 -4.15 -25.27 5.71
CA TYR A 345 -5.13 -25.08 4.64
C TYR A 345 -6.53 -24.77 5.17
N SER A 346 -6.72 -24.88 6.49
CA SER A 346 -8.01 -24.59 7.16
C SER A 346 -8.05 -23.14 7.62
N ARG A 347 -9.21 -22.50 7.45
CA ARG A 347 -9.46 -21.13 7.95
C ARG A 347 -9.42 -21.03 9.48
N GLU A 348 -9.36 -22.14 10.19
CA GLU A 348 -9.17 -22.18 11.65
C GLU A 348 -7.76 -21.72 12.06
N TYR A 349 -6.81 -21.72 11.11
CA TYR A 349 -5.42 -21.34 11.34
C TYR A 349 -5.06 -20.13 10.49
N PRO A 350 -4.30 -19.15 11.03
CA PRO A 350 -4.14 -17.87 10.36
C PRO A 350 -3.19 -17.86 9.16
N VAL A 351 -2.42 -18.93 8.93
CA VAL A 351 -1.39 -18.93 7.87
C VAL A 351 -1.98 -18.93 6.46
N GLU A 352 -3.18 -19.51 6.26
CA GLU A 352 -3.84 -19.50 4.95
C GLU A 352 -4.21 -18.07 4.56
N LYS A 353 -4.65 -17.26 5.54
CA LYS A 353 -4.98 -15.85 5.32
C LYS A 353 -3.71 -15.06 4.92
N LEU A 354 -2.60 -15.29 5.62
CA LEU A 354 -1.34 -14.61 5.32
C LEU A 354 -0.89 -14.90 3.88
N LEU A 355 -1.07 -16.14 3.40
CA LEU A 355 -0.74 -16.51 2.01
C LEU A 355 -1.63 -15.78 1.01
N ARG A 356 -2.96 -15.75 1.25
CA ARG A 356 -3.90 -15.04 0.38
C ARG A 356 -3.58 -13.55 0.32
N ASP A 357 -3.31 -12.94 1.48
CA ASP A 357 -2.97 -11.52 1.58
C ASP A 357 -1.62 -11.21 0.92
N ALA A 358 -0.63 -12.10 1.06
CA ALA A 358 0.70 -11.91 0.49
C ALA A 358 0.68 -11.82 -1.04
N ARG A 359 -0.30 -12.45 -1.70
CA ARG A 359 -0.32 -12.55 -3.17
C ARG A 359 -0.44 -11.18 -3.84
N ILE A 360 -1.14 -10.21 -3.22
CA ILE A 360 -1.39 -8.91 -3.83
C ILE A 360 -0.10 -8.09 -4.02
N PHE A 361 0.90 -8.28 -3.16
CA PHE A 361 2.12 -7.46 -3.19
C PHE A 361 2.87 -7.55 -4.52
N SER A 362 2.77 -8.65 -5.25
CA SER A 362 3.41 -8.78 -6.57
C SER A 362 2.55 -8.20 -7.72
N LEU A 363 1.32 -7.78 -7.44
CA LEU A 363 0.37 -7.30 -8.44
C LEU A 363 0.17 -5.78 -8.41
N PHE A 364 -0.10 -5.22 -7.23
CA PHE A 364 -0.42 -3.78 -7.09
C PHE A 364 0.85 -2.90 -7.14
N GLU A 365 0.67 -1.60 -7.27
CA GLU A 365 1.74 -0.59 -7.39
C GLU A 365 2.69 -0.87 -8.57
N GLY A 366 2.13 -1.47 -9.63
CA GLY A 366 2.87 -1.95 -10.78
C GLY A 366 3.36 -3.38 -10.57
N THR A 367 2.94 -4.28 -11.45
CA THR A 367 3.28 -5.72 -11.33
C THR A 367 4.80 -5.92 -11.28
N ASN A 368 5.23 -7.07 -10.75
CA ASN A 368 6.67 -7.38 -10.71
C ASN A 368 7.30 -7.45 -12.11
N GLU A 369 6.50 -7.71 -13.16
CA GLU A 369 6.93 -7.65 -14.56
C GLU A 369 7.26 -6.20 -14.94
N ILE A 370 6.40 -5.24 -14.54
CA ILE A 370 6.65 -3.80 -14.78
C ILE A 370 7.92 -3.36 -14.03
N GLN A 371 8.10 -3.83 -12.78
CA GLN A 371 9.34 -3.51 -12.04
C GLN A 371 10.58 -4.01 -12.79
N ARG A 372 10.52 -5.25 -13.32
CA ARG A 372 11.62 -5.82 -14.08
C ARG A 372 11.88 -5.05 -15.38
N MET A 373 10.82 -4.54 -16.04
CA MET A 373 10.96 -3.67 -17.21
C MET A 373 11.70 -2.37 -16.84
N ILE A 374 11.37 -1.77 -15.69
CA ILE A 374 12.04 -0.54 -15.22
C ILE A 374 13.51 -0.84 -14.94
N ILE A 375 13.80 -1.89 -14.19
CA ILE A 375 15.18 -2.28 -13.83
C ILE A 375 15.99 -2.57 -15.11
N GLY A 376 15.46 -3.44 -15.97
CA GLY A 376 16.15 -3.85 -17.21
C GLY A 376 16.36 -2.66 -18.16
N GLY A 377 15.36 -1.80 -18.28
CA GLY A 377 15.45 -0.60 -19.13
C GLY A 377 16.50 0.41 -18.63
N THR A 378 16.70 0.47 -17.30
CA THR A 378 17.75 1.33 -16.71
C THR A 378 19.14 0.71 -16.95
N LEU A 379 19.26 -0.62 -16.80
CA LEU A 379 20.53 -1.33 -17.02
C LEU A 379 20.95 -1.33 -18.48
N VAL A 380 20.00 -1.44 -19.40
CA VAL A 380 20.26 -1.50 -20.86
C VAL A 380 19.41 -0.41 -21.53
N PRO A 381 19.81 0.86 -21.39
CA PRO A 381 19.04 1.95 -22.00
C PRO A 381 19.09 1.85 -23.53
N LYS A 382 17.96 2.17 -24.17
CA LYS A 382 17.89 2.22 -25.63
C LYS A 382 18.89 3.28 -26.15
N LYS A 383 19.70 2.91 -27.13
CA LYS A 383 20.55 3.90 -27.80
C LYS A 383 19.64 4.97 -28.42
N ARG A 384 19.92 6.22 -28.14
CA ARG A 384 19.25 7.34 -28.82
C ARG A 384 19.82 7.36 -30.25
N ASN A 385 18.98 7.06 -31.24
CA ASN A 385 19.31 7.24 -32.65
C ASN A 385 19.33 8.74 -33.00
#